data_3fcc2003d4fb3caff49a95ea9fd062ae
#
_entry.id   3fcc2003d4fb3caff49a95ea9fd062ae
#
_cell.length_a   1.000
_cell.length_b   1.000
_cell.length_c   1.000
_cell.angle_alpha   90.00
_cell.angle_beta   90.00
_cell.angle_gamma   90.00
#
_symmetry.space_group_name_H-M   'P 1'
#
loop_
_entity.id
_entity.type
_entity.pdbx_description
1 polymer ?
#
loop_
_entity_poly.entity_id
_entity_poly.type
_entity_poly.pdbx_seq_one_letter_code
_entity_poly.pdbx_strand_id
1 'polypeptide(L)'
;MTGSDREALLSVGVLGALLFVFANAVGFSWQARSAAAREFGMQSTLLSQLEARVANRNDALLKSGAVAPAAAFLAAPTQGLAGAQLQAYLQGVADTHHAVIISSGLEPTKHEDQPDSIRLQATLDADLQSLQALLYQLESGTPYVFVDSLNIQIPGVNAQQAVEDPLLRVTLGLRAVWRRETA
;
A
#
# COMPACT_ATOMS: atom_id res chain seq x y z
N MET A 1 20.28 62.14 42.69
CA MET A 1 20.26 61.05 41.74
C MET A 1 20.50 61.61 40.38
N THR A 2 21.71 61.51 39.92
CA THR A 2 22.24 62.10 38.69
C THR A 2 21.73 61.34 37.46
N GLY A 3 21.55 62.06 36.35
CA GLY A 3 20.98 61.44 35.10
C GLY A 3 21.68 60.23 34.58
N SER A 4 22.95 60.03 34.92
CA SER A 4 23.76 58.85 34.56
C SER A 4 23.28 57.55 35.18
N ASP A 5 22.67 57.55 36.36
CA ASP A 5 22.18 56.30 37.01
C ASP A 5 20.90 55.79 36.36
N ARG A 6 20.09 56.64 35.78
CA ARG A 6 18.87 56.27 35.06
C ARG A 6 19.18 55.71 33.70
N GLU A 7 20.18 56.24 33.00
CA GLU A 7 20.60 55.70 31.71
C GLU A 7 21.28 54.33 31.87
N ALA A 8 22.08 54.15 32.92
CA ALA A 8 22.70 52.88 33.25
C ALA A 8 21.64 51.82 33.60
N LEU A 9 20.61 52.17 34.35
CA LEU A 9 19.51 51.24 34.70
C LEU A 9 18.67 50.88 33.47
N LEU A 10 18.43 51.80 32.57
CA LEU A 10 17.71 51.52 31.32
C LEU A 10 18.53 50.60 30.38
N SER A 11 19.84 50.84 30.26
CA SER A 11 20.69 49.97 29.42
C SER A 11 20.82 48.56 29.96
N VAL A 12 20.90 48.35 31.27
CA VAL A 12 20.91 47.02 31.90
C VAL A 12 19.55 46.33 31.72
N GLY A 13 18.44 47.09 31.82
CA GLY A 13 17.10 46.54 31.58
C GLY A 13 16.89 46.05 30.15
N VAL A 14 17.35 46.84 29.18
CA VAL A 14 17.28 46.48 27.75
C VAL A 14 18.15 45.25 27.45
N LEU A 15 19.36 45.18 28.00
CA LEU A 15 20.25 44.03 27.84
C LEU A 15 19.65 42.76 28.45
N GLY A 16 19.04 42.85 29.64
CA GLY A 16 18.34 41.75 30.27
C GLY A 16 17.13 41.24 29.46
N ALA A 17 16.34 42.18 28.91
CA ALA A 17 15.21 41.81 28.05
C ALA A 17 15.68 41.12 26.76
N LEU A 18 16.78 41.58 26.15
CA LEU A 18 17.34 40.99 24.93
C LEU A 18 17.87 39.58 25.18
N LEU A 19 18.56 39.37 26.30
CA LEU A 19 19.01 38.02 26.72
C LEU A 19 17.86 37.08 27.00
N PHE A 20 16.79 37.59 27.61
CA PHE A 20 15.59 36.76 27.88
C PHE A 20 14.88 36.35 26.59
N VAL A 21 14.73 37.23 25.62
CA VAL A 21 14.17 36.94 24.30
C VAL A 21 15.06 35.92 23.56
N PHE A 22 16.38 36.10 23.61
CA PHE A 22 17.31 35.16 22.96
C PHE A 22 17.27 33.77 23.58
N ALA A 23 17.22 33.68 24.91
CA ALA A 23 17.11 32.41 25.62
C ALA A 23 15.79 31.64 25.26
N ASN A 24 14.69 32.39 25.16
CA ASN A 24 13.40 31.80 24.73
C ASN A 24 13.43 31.34 23.27
N ALA A 25 14.04 32.10 22.35
CA ALA A 25 14.16 31.75 20.94
C ALA A 25 14.99 30.47 20.73
N VAL A 26 16.08 30.30 21.48
CA VAL A 26 16.94 29.12 21.46
C VAL A 26 16.18 27.91 22.03
N GLY A 27 15.44 28.06 23.14
CA GLY A 27 14.65 27.00 23.73
C GLY A 27 13.54 26.47 22.79
N PHE A 28 12.86 27.40 22.08
CA PHE A 28 11.82 27.02 21.13
C PHE A 28 12.35 26.28 19.90
N SER A 29 13.53 26.65 19.41
CA SER A 29 14.16 25.99 18.27
C SER A 29 14.64 24.56 18.58
N TRP A 30 15.02 24.29 19.82
CA TRP A 30 15.39 22.95 20.27
C TRP A 30 14.18 22.01 20.41
N GLN A 31 13.04 22.52 20.88
CA GLN A 31 11.80 21.74 20.97
C GLN A 31 11.26 21.32 19.60
N ALA A 32 11.30 22.22 18.61
CA ALA A 32 10.87 21.93 17.25
C ALA A 32 11.72 20.83 16.57
N ARG A 33 13.03 20.84 16.79
CA ARG A 33 13.95 19.83 16.26
C ARG A 33 13.78 18.45 16.91
N SER A 34 13.49 18.42 18.21
CA SER A 34 13.28 17.14 18.92
C SER A 34 11.95 16.47 18.58
N ALA A 35 10.93 17.22 18.19
CA ALA A 35 9.66 16.67 17.73
C ALA A 35 9.81 15.99 16.35
N ALA A 36 10.48 16.63 15.41
CA ALA A 36 10.76 16.03 14.09
C ALA A 36 11.62 14.76 14.18
N ALA A 37 12.64 14.75 15.06
CA ALA A 37 13.49 13.57 15.25
C ALA A 37 12.71 12.36 15.84
N ARG A 38 11.70 12.58 16.66
CA ARG A 38 10.86 11.50 17.22
C ARG A 38 9.93 10.91 16.17
N GLU A 39 9.44 11.71 15.25
CA GLU A 39 8.56 11.25 14.17
C GLU A 39 9.29 10.36 13.17
N PHE A 40 10.52 10.72 12.80
CA PHE A 40 11.40 9.86 11.99
C PHE A 40 11.80 8.57 12.72
N GLY A 41 12.03 8.63 14.04
CA GLY A 41 12.34 7.45 14.84
C GLY A 41 11.20 6.43 14.90
N MET A 42 9.94 6.88 14.98
CA MET A 42 8.78 5.98 14.96
C MET A 42 8.61 5.29 13.60
N GLN A 43 8.78 6.01 12.51
CA GLN A 43 8.67 5.43 11.16
C GLN A 43 9.77 4.38 10.90
N SER A 44 11.01 4.66 11.29
CA SER A 44 12.11 3.70 11.14
C SER A 44 11.92 2.45 12.01
N THR A 45 11.36 2.58 13.20
CA THR A 45 11.05 1.45 14.07
C THR A 45 9.92 0.58 13.50
N LEU A 46 8.89 1.19 12.92
CA LEU A 46 7.81 0.45 12.24
C LEU A 46 8.34 -0.31 11.01
N LEU A 47 9.19 0.32 10.20
CA LEU A 47 9.82 -0.33 9.05
C LEU A 47 10.67 -1.51 9.49
N SER A 48 11.54 -1.36 10.49
CA SER A 48 12.37 -2.45 11.00
C SER A 48 11.55 -3.61 11.61
N GLN A 49 10.42 -3.31 12.27
CA GLN A 49 9.51 -4.34 12.76
C GLN A 49 8.81 -5.09 11.62
N LEU A 50 8.41 -4.38 10.56
CA LEU A 50 7.81 -5.01 9.37
C LEU A 50 8.84 -5.89 8.65
N GLU A 51 10.06 -5.39 8.45
CA GLU A 51 11.16 -6.16 7.85
C GLU A 51 11.49 -7.41 8.68
N ALA A 52 11.57 -7.30 10.01
CA ALA A 52 11.79 -8.43 10.89
C ALA A 52 10.64 -9.46 10.83
N ARG A 53 9.39 -9.01 10.71
CA ARG A 53 8.24 -9.92 10.53
C ARG A 53 8.28 -10.64 9.18
N VAL A 54 8.64 -9.94 8.11
CA VAL A 54 8.79 -10.53 6.78
C VAL A 54 9.94 -11.55 6.77
N ALA A 55 11.10 -11.19 7.34
CA ALA A 55 12.24 -12.10 7.45
C ALA A 55 11.89 -13.35 8.27
N ASN A 56 11.27 -13.21 9.44
CA ASN A 56 10.83 -14.34 10.26
C ASN A 56 9.78 -15.21 9.56
N ARG A 57 8.88 -14.62 8.78
CA ARG A 57 7.89 -15.37 8.00
C ARG A 57 8.55 -16.17 6.88
N ASN A 58 9.53 -15.57 6.18
CA ASN A 58 10.29 -16.26 5.15
C ASN A 58 11.13 -17.41 5.74
N ASP A 59 11.78 -17.19 6.88
CA ASP A 59 12.53 -18.24 7.58
C ASP A 59 11.61 -19.38 8.08
N ALA A 60 10.43 -19.06 8.56
CA ALA A 60 9.44 -20.06 8.96
C ALA A 60 8.94 -20.90 7.77
N LEU A 61 8.71 -20.25 6.62
CA LEU A 61 8.33 -20.93 5.37
C LEU A 61 9.45 -21.83 4.84
N LEU A 62 10.71 -21.38 4.89
CA LEU A 62 11.86 -22.17 4.51
C LEU A 62 12.09 -23.37 5.44
N LYS A 63 11.88 -23.18 6.74
CA LYS A 63 12.01 -24.25 7.74
C LYS A 63 10.86 -25.26 7.70
N SER A 64 9.66 -24.84 7.31
CA SER A 64 8.50 -25.73 7.20
C SER A 64 8.59 -26.69 6.01
N GLY A 65 9.54 -26.46 5.08
CA GLY A 65 9.65 -27.28 3.87
C GLY A 65 8.38 -27.29 3.00
N ALA A 66 7.46 -26.35 3.26
CA ALA A 66 6.22 -26.23 2.53
C ALA A 66 6.52 -25.73 1.10
N VAL A 67 6.81 -26.69 0.23
CA VAL A 67 6.83 -26.42 -1.20
C VAL A 67 5.39 -26.12 -1.60
N ALA A 68 5.15 -24.93 -2.16
CA ALA A 68 3.83 -24.59 -2.67
C ALA A 68 3.36 -25.67 -3.67
N PRO A 69 2.11 -26.13 -3.57
CA PRO A 69 1.59 -27.15 -4.47
C PRO A 69 1.70 -26.68 -5.93
N ALA A 70 1.88 -27.61 -6.86
CA ALA A 70 2.00 -27.26 -8.29
C ALA A 70 0.81 -26.43 -8.79
N ALA A 71 -0.38 -26.70 -8.27
CA ALA A 71 -1.60 -25.96 -8.57
C ALA A 71 -1.59 -24.49 -8.10
N ALA A 72 -0.63 -24.10 -7.24
CA ALA A 72 -0.46 -22.70 -6.82
C ALA A 72 0.07 -21.78 -7.93
N PHE A 73 0.69 -22.38 -8.94
CA PHE A 73 1.34 -21.67 -10.05
C PHE A 73 0.52 -21.81 -11.33
N LEU A 74 0.57 -20.78 -12.16
CA LEU A 74 0.11 -20.89 -13.54
C LEU A 74 1.13 -21.73 -14.31
N ALA A 75 0.73 -22.86 -14.84
CA ALA A 75 1.58 -23.74 -15.64
C ALA A 75 1.36 -23.47 -17.13
N ALA A 76 2.36 -22.91 -17.81
CA ALA A 76 2.26 -22.59 -19.22
C ALA A 76 3.65 -22.59 -19.90
N PRO A 77 3.74 -22.93 -21.19
CA PRO A 77 5.00 -22.90 -21.93
C PRO A 77 5.52 -21.48 -22.19
N THR A 78 4.64 -20.48 -22.19
CA THR A 78 5.00 -19.07 -22.43
C THR A 78 4.28 -18.14 -21.46
N GLN A 79 4.89 -16.99 -21.18
CA GLN A 79 4.31 -15.95 -20.33
C GLN A 79 2.96 -15.44 -20.89
N GLY A 80 2.85 -15.27 -22.21
CA GLY A 80 1.60 -14.84 -22.84
C GLY A 80 0.44 -15.83 -22.61
N LEU A 81 0.71 -17.14 -22.68
CA LEU A 81 -0.30 -18.17 -22.42
C LEU A 81 -0.68 -18.21 -20.92
N ALA A 82 0.29 -18.06 -20.03
CA ALA A 82 0.01 -17.95 -18.60
C ALA A 82 -0.83 -16.69 -18.29
N GLY A 83 -0.58 -15.57 -18.97
CA GLY A 83 -1.42 -14.38 -18.88
C GLY A 83 -2.85 -14.62 -19.35
N ALA A 84 -3.03 -15.33 -20.46
CA ALA A 84 -4.36 -15.71 -20.94
C ALA A 84 -5.09 -16.65 -19.95
N GLN A 85 -4.37 -17.58 -19.31
CA GLN A 85 -4.93 -18.40 -18.24
C GLN A 85 -5.39 -17.58 -17.03
N LEU A 86 -4.60 -16.57 -16.63
CA LEU A 86 -4.98 -15.67 -15.54
C LEU A 86 -6.23 -14.85 -15.88
N GLN A 87 -6.33 -14.35 -17.13
CA GLN A 87 -7.52 -13.65 -17.59
C GLN A 87 -8.76 -14.58 -17.61
N ALA A 88 -8.61 -15.80 -18.11
CA ALA A 88 -9.70 -16.79 -18.11
C ALA A 88 -10.14 -17.16 -16.69
N TYR A 89 -9.19 -17.30 -15.77
CA TYR A 89 -9.49 -17.54 -14.35
C TYR A 89 -10.29 -16.39 -13.74
N LEU A 90 -9.83 -15.14 -13.93
CA LEU A 90 -10.55 -13.95 -13.45
C LEU A 90 -11.97 -13.88 -14.03
N GLN A 91 -12.13 -14.16 -15.34
CA GLN A 91 -13.44 -14.17 -15.97
C GLN A 91 -14.36 -15.21 -15.33
N GLY A 92 -13.88 -16.42 -15.10
CA GLY A 92 -14.67 -17.48 -14.45
C GLY A 92 -15.08 -17.12 -13.02
N VAL A 93 -14.19 -16.47 -12.26
CA VAL A 93 -14.51 -16.01 -10.91
C VAL A 93 -15.54 -14.87 -10.95
N ALA A 94 -15.38 -13.91 -11.87
CA ALA A 94 -16.31 -12.80 -12.04
C ALA A 94 -17.72 -13.31 -12.42
N ASP A 95 -17.81 -14.23 -13.36
CA ASP A 95 -19.09 -14.82 -13.78
C ASP A 95 -19.79 -15.56 -12.63
N THR A 96 -19.01 -16.26 -11.80
CA THR A 96 -19.54 -17.00 -10.63
C THR A 96 -20.14 -16.05 -9.59
N HIS A 97 -19.57 -14.86 -9.44
CA HIS A 97 -19.99 -13.87 -8.44
C HIS A 97 -20.76 -12.69 -9.04
N HIS A 98 -21.30 -12.83 -10.25
CA HIS A 98 -22.12 -11.81 -10.91
C HIS A 98 -21.44 -10.44 -11.08
N ALA A 99 -20.11 -10.42 -11.14
CA ALA A 99 -19.33 -9.24 -11.46
C ALA A 99 -19.15 -9.13 -12.98
N VAL A 100 -19.26 -7.92 -13.51
CA VAL A 100 -19.13 -7.67 -14.95
C VAL A 100 -17.76 -7.07 -15.26
N ILE A 101 -16.90 -7.80 -15.96
CA ILE A 101 -15.61 -7.28 -16.40
C ILE A 101 -15.81 -6.31 -17.57
N ILE A 102 -15.38 -5.06 -17.37
CA ILE A 102 -15.43 -4.01 -18.39
C ILE A 102 -14.18 -4.08 -19.28
N SER A 103 -13.03 -4.26 -18.65
CA SER A 103 -11.75 -4.36 -19.36
C SER A 103 -10.76 -5.18 -18.54
N SER A 104 -9.90 -5.91 -19.23
CA SER A 104 -8.74 -6.58 -18.62
C SER A 104 -7.56 -6.53 -19.58
N GLY A 105 -6.36 -6.37 -19.03
CA GLY A 105 -5.13 -6.30 -19.81
C GLY A 105 -3.93 -6.71 -19.00
N LEU A 106 -2.97 -7.36 -19.65
CA LEU A 106 -1.68 -7.68 -19.05
C LEU A 106 -0.85 -6.40 -18.92
N GLU A 107 -0.26 -6.19 -17.76
CA GLU A 107 0.72 -5.13 -17.55
C GLU A 107 2.13 -5.61 -17.90
N PRO A 108 2.98 -4.71 -18.44
CA PRO A 108 4.38 -5.00 -18.62
C PRO A 108 5.05 -5.32 -17.28
N THR A 109 5.89 -6.34 -17.24
CA THR A 109 6.68 -6.69 -16.06
C THR A 109 7.61 -5.51 -15.70
N LYS A 110 7.56 -5.04 -14.46
CA LYS A 110 8.45 -3.98 -13.98
C LYS A 110 9.82 -4.59 -13.69
N HIS A 111 10.88 -3.76 -13.75
CA HIS A 111 12.26 -4.20 -13.47
C HIS A 111 12.47 -4.77 -12.05
N GLU A 112 11.59 -4.40 -11.12
CA GLU A 112 11.59 -4.87 -9.72
C GLU A 112 10.81 -6.18 -9.51
N ASP A 113 10.08 -6.64 -10.53
CA ASP A 113 9.27 -7.84 -10.43
C ASP A 113 10.14 -9.10 -10.59
N GLN A 114 9.73 -10.18 -9.94
CA GLN A 114 10.31 -11.49 -10.18
C GLN A 114 10.09 -11.88 -11.65
N PRO A 115 11.09 -12.48 -12.31
CA PRO A 115 11.02 -12.81 -13.74
C PRO A 115 9.85 -13.73 -14.09
N ASP A 116 9.37 -14.49 -13.12
CA ASP A 116 8.27 -15.45 -13.27
C ASP A 116 6.92 -14.89 -12.78
N SER A 117 6.78 -13.58 -12.65
CA SER A 117 5.52 -12.93 -12.25
C SER A 117 4.76 -12.41 -13.47
N ILE A 118 3.43 -12.52 -13.40
CA ILE A 118 2.49 -11.96 -14.38
C ILE A 118 1.61 -10.97 -13.66
N ARG A 119 1.44 -9.80 -14.26
CA ARG A 119 0.53 -8.77 -13.78
C ARG A 119 -0.63 -8.60 -14.72
N LEU A 120 -1.81 -8.46 -14.16
CA LEU A 120 -3.06 -8.22 -14.86
C LEU A 120 -3.76 -7.03 -14.21
N GLN A 121 -4.13 -6.04 -14.98
CA GLN A 121 -5.05 -5.01 -14.56
C GLN A 121 -6.44 -5.29 -15.10
N ALA A 122 -7.45 -5.20 -14.27
CA ALA A 122 -8.84 -5.38 -14.66
C ALA A 122 -9.73 -4.29 -14.06
N THR A 123 -10.74 -3.88 -14.81
CA THR A 123 -11.81 -3.03 -14.34
C THR A 123 -13.13 -3.79 -14.46
N LEU A 124 -13.89 -3.82 -13.37
CA LEU A 124 -15.15 -4.52 -13.29
C LEU A 124 -16.20 -3.69 -12.55
N ASP A 125 -17.45 -3.97 -12.81
CA ASP A 125 -18.60 -3.45 -12.06
C ASP A 125 -19.21 -4.59 -11.25
N ALA A 126 -19.43 -4.35 -9.95
CA ALA A 126 -20.01 -5.32 -9.01
C ALA A 126 -20.69 -4.59 -7.84
N ASP A 127 -21.65 -5.22 -7.19
CA ASP A 127 -22.11 -4.81 -5.86
C ASP A 127 -21.07 -5.19 -4.79
N LEU A 128 -21.24 -4.69 -3.58
CA LEU A 128 -20.27 -4.90 -2.48
C LEU A 128 -20.17 -6.39 -2.09
N GLN A 129 -21.29 -7.13 -2.08
CA GLN A 129 -21.31 -8.53 -1.70
C GLN A 129 -20.59 -9.39 -2.75
N SER A 130 -20.88 -9.16 -4.02
CA SER A 130 -20.22 -9.81 -5.16
C SER A 130 -18.72 -9.53 -5.17
N LEU A 131 -18.31 -8.28 -4.92
CA LEU A 131 -16.91 -7.89 -4.82
C LEU A 131 -16.20 -8.63 -3.68
N GLN A 132 -16.80 -8.70 -2.51
CA GLN A 132 -16.23 -9.39 -1.36
C GLN A 132 -16.03 -10.89 -1.65
N ALA A 133 -17.02 -11.55 -2.24
CA ALA A 133 -16.94 -12.95 -2.60
C ALA A 133 -15.89 -13.22 -3.68
N LEU A 134 -15.81 -12.34 -4.68
CA LEU A 134 -14.80 -12.39 -5.74
C LEU A 134 -13.38 -12.27 -5.18
N LEU A 135 -13.12 -11.27 -4.33
CA LEU A 135 -11.81 -11.08 -3.69
C LEU A 135 -11.42 -12.28 -2.83
N TYR A 136 -12.36 -12.79 -2.05
CA TYR A 136 -12.13 -13.98 -1.23
C TYR A 136 -11.74 -15.20 -2.08
N GLN A 137 -12.43 -15.42 -3.20
CA GLN A 137 -12.12 -16.54 -4.09
C GLN A 137 -10.78 -16.36 -4.81
N LEU A 138 -10.43 -15.14 -5.22
CA LEU A 138 -9.13 -14.84 -5.83
C LEU A 138 -7.97 -15.13 -4.86
N GLU A 139 -8.09 -14.74 -3.59
CA GLU A 139 -7.01 -14.90 -2.60
C GLU A 139 -6.95 -16.30 -1.97
N SER A 140 -8.08 -16.99 -1.86
CA SER A 140 -8.14 -18.34 -1.26
C SER A 140 -8.10 -19.48 -2.29
N GLY A 141 -8.28 -19.15 -3.57
CA GLY A 141 -8.35 -20.12 -4.66
C GLY A 141 -6.99 -20.58 -5.18
N THR A 142 -7.05 -21.42 -6.22
CA THR A 142 -5.90 -21.85 -7.00
C THR A 142 -6.17 -21.56 -8.48
N PRO A 143 -5.21 -20.99 -9.21
CA PRO A 143 -3.84 -20.63 -8.81
C PRO A 143 -3.80 -19.49 -7.78
N TYR A 144 -2.67 -19.33 -7.07
CA TYR A 144 -2.51 -18.23 -6.11
C TYR A 144 -2.39 -16.88 -6.84
N VAL A 145 -3.37 -16.03 -6.60
CA VAL A 145 -3.44 -14.68 -7.15
C VAL A 145 -3.33 -13.68 -6.00
N PHE A 146 -2.46 -12.71 -6.14
CA PHE A 146 -2.26 -11.64 -5.18
C PHE A 146 -2.93 -10.38 -5.70
N VAL A 147 -3.69 -9.69 -4.85
CA VAL A 147 -4.25 -8.37 -5.16
C VAL A 147 -3.23 -7.31 -4.75
N ASP A 148 -2.53 -6.75 -5.72
CA ASP A 148 -1.49 -5.72 -5.48
C ASP A 148 -2.11 -4.32 -5.32
N SER A 149 -3.24 -4.05 -5.98
CA SER A 149 -3.96 -2.78 -5.89
C SER A 149 -5.46 -2.96 -6.04
N LEU A 150 -6.21 -2.15 -5.30
CA LEU A 150 -7.66 -2.11 -5.33
C LEU A 150 -8.09 -0.65 -5.30
N ASN A 151 -8.83 -0.21 -6.32
CA ASN A 151 -9.45 1.10 -6.37
C ASN A 151 -10.96 0.93 -6.59
N ILE A 152 -11.77 1.51 -5.70
CA ILE A 152 -13.23 1.40 -5.74
C ILE A 152 -13.81 2.78 -5.94
N GLN A 153 -14.71 2.91 -6.92
CA GLN A 153 -15.42 4.14 -7.24
C GLN A 153 -16.91 3.85 -7.34
N ILE A 154 -17.73 4.81 -6.93
CA ILE A 154 -19.18 4.74 -7.12
C ILE A 154 -19.51 5.62 -8.32
N PRO A 155 -19.84 5.06 -9.48
CA PRO A 155 -20.17 5.86 -10.66
C PRO A 155 -21.48 6.61 -10.45
N GLY A 156 -21.49 7.91 -10.76
CA GLY A 156 -22.72 8.71 -10.89
C GLY A 156 -23.38 9.18 -9.58
N VAL A 157 -22.79 8.95 -8.40
CA VAL A 157 -23.35 9.45 -7.14
C VAL A 157 -22.78 10.81 -6.80
N ASN A 158 -23.60 11.85 -6.92
CA ASN A 158 -23.39 13.08 -6.17
C ASN A 158 -23.52 12.74 -4.68
N ALA A 159 -22.61 13.26 -3.83
CA ALA A 159 -22.45 12.91 -2.40
C ALA A 159 -23.71 13.03 -1.51
N GLN A 160 -24.89 13.26 -2.08
CA GLN A 160 -26.16 13.49 -1.38
C GLN A 160 -27.21 12.39 -1.60
N GLN A 161 -26.95 11.39 -2.43
CA GLN A 161 -27.91 10.28 -2.65
C GLN A 161 -27.32 8.99 -2.07
N ALA A 162 -27.78 8.61 -0.88
CA ALA A 162 -27.53 7.29 -0.34
C ALA A 162 -28.35 6.28 -1.17
N VAL A 163 -27.69 5.51 -2.01
CA VAL A 163 -28.26 4.37 -2.73
C VAL A 163 -28.02 3.14 -1.86
N GLU A 164 -29.08 2.44 -1.49
CA GLU A 164 -29.00 1.11 -0.87
C GLU A 164 -28.46 0.14 -1.93
N ASP A 165 -27.29 -0.42 -1.83
CA ASP A 165 -26.56 -1.24 -2.81
C ASP A 165 -26.12 -0.50 -4.09
N PRO A 166 -25.13 0.39 -4.01
CA PRO A 166 -24.60 1.03 -5.18
C PRO A 166 -23.75 0.05 -6.02
N LEU A 167 -23.92 0.13 -7.35
CA LEU A 167 -23.00 -0.53 -8.25
C LEU A 167 -21.61 0.13 -8.14
N LEU A 168 -20.60 -0.67 -7.83
CA LEU A 168 -19.22 -0.22 -7.63
C LEU A 168 -18.43 -0.46 -8.91
N ARG A 169 -17.69 0.54 -9.36
CA ARG A 169 -16.63 0.36 -10.36
C ARG A 169 -15.32 0.11 -9.67
N VAL A 170 -14.73 -1.04 -9.93
CA VAL A 170 -13.56 -1.53 -9.23
C VAL A 170 -12.43 -1.74 -10.22
N THR A 171 -11.28 -1.14 -9.95
CA THR A 171 -10.04 -1.42 -10.68
C THR A 171 -9.12 -2.25 -9.80
N LEU A 172 -8.77 -3.43 -10.28
CA LEU A 172 -7.91 -4.42 -9.62
C LEU A 172 -6.57 -4.51 -10.33
N GLY A 173 -5.49 -4.48 -9.55
CA GLY A 173 -4.18 -4.94 -10.02
C GLY A 173 -3.89 -6.31 -9.40
N LEU A 174 -3.76 -7.31 -10.24
CA LEU A 174 -3.54 -8.70 -9.86
C LEU A 174 -2.14 -9.14 -10.24
N ARG A 175 -1.57 -10.00 -9.41
CA ARG A 175 -0.28 -10.64 -9.68
C ARG A 175 -0.35 -12.13 -9.41
N ALA A 176 0.18 -12.93 -10.33
CA ALA A 176 0.32 -14.37 -10.17
C ALA A 176 1.74 -14.80 -10.53
N VAL A 177 2.16 -15.93 -9.98
CA VAL A 177 3.45 -16.54 -10.32
C VAL A 177 3.19 -17.67 -11.32
N TRP A 178 3.96 -17.67 -12.42
CA TRP A 178 3.88 -18.72 -13.42
C TRP A 178 5.14 -19.58 -13.43
N ARG A 179 4.99 -20.81 -13.84
CA ARG A 179 6.10 -21.75 -14.00
C ARG A 179 6.10 -22.25 -15.44
N ARG A 180 7.27 -22.19 -16.06
CA ARG A 180 7.41 -22.73 -17.42
C ARG A 180 7.22 -24.24 -17.37
N GLU A 181 6.26 -24.73 -18.12
CA GLU A 181 6.08 -26.14 -18.36
C GLU A 181 7.07 -26.58 -19.46
N THR A 182 8.07 -27.37 -19.09
CA THR A 182 8.95 -28.04 -20.07
C THR A 182 8.25 -29.29 -20.53
N ALA A 183 7.96 -29.36 -21.83
CA ALA A 183 7.42 -30.55 -22.49
C ALA A 183 8.35 -31.76 -22.36
#